data_d8592986d6af8d54f905a3d0cbac3f25
#
_entry.id   d8592986d6af8d54f905a3d0cbac3f25
#
_cell.length_a   1.000
_cell.length_b   1.000
_cell.length_c   1.000
_cell.angle_alpha   90.00
_cell.angle_beta   90.00
_cell.angle_gamma   90.00
#
_symmetry.space_group_name_H-M   'P 1'
#
loop_
_entity.id
_entity.type
_entity.pdbx_description
1 polymer ?
#
loop_
_entity_poly.entity_id
_entity_poly.type
_entity_poly.pdbx_seq_one_letter_code
_entity_poly.pdbx_strand_id
1 'polypeptide(L)'
;MSKKEPKVAIVHDWLVGYAGGDRVVDAMKRVFPDAVIYTLVYDPNNMPEHFKSYDIRTSWFQKVPFSNRLYKAMLPLMPRAFEAFDLTEYDLVLSSSSSCSKGVITRPDAVHICYCHTPIRYVWDFYYTYRDNANWLAKLVMPGQMHKMRIWDKCAADRVDYFIANSHYIAQRIKKYYRRDSDVIYPSCPTNESPFVDKEDFYLTVGRLTWYKRVDLAVQACTRLNKRLVVIGGGGELDKLRAMAGPTIEFKGGGLSDEEVRSYYLRAKGFLFPGEEDFGITPVEAQSAGTPVLAFGRGGACESVLPGRTGYWFKEQTVESLADCIERFERDGVACSKEEIREHSRSFSEERFERELKEYCLRRMADWQQELLDCSHWEKEELD
;
A
#
# COMPACT_ATOMS: atom_id res chain seq x y z
N MET A 1 -13.55 18.44 -33.09
CA MET A 1 -13.40 19.18 -31.82
C MET A 1 -12.13 18.66 -31.13
N SER A 2 -11.18 19.51 -30.80
CA SER A 2 -10.00 19.12 -30.00
C SER A 2 -10.51 18.58 -28.66
N LYS A 3 -10.27 17.30 -28.35
CA LYS A 3 -10.57 16.75 -27.03
C LYS A 3 -9.75 17.54 -26.02
N LYS A 4 -10.41 18.38 -25.24
CA LYS A 4 -9.78 19.08 -24.11
C LYS A 4 -9.26 18.00 -23.15
N GLU A 5 -8.00 18.10 -22.74
CA GLU A 5 -7.46 17.18 -21.74
C GLU A 5 -8.27 17.27 -20.45
N PRO A 6 -8.62 16.13 -19.81
CA PRO A 6 -9.45 16.14 -18.63
C PRO A 6 -8.73 16.82 -17.48
N LYS A 7 -9.46 17.63 -16.71
CA LYS A 7 -8.97 18.13 -15.43
C LYS A 7 -9.01 17.01 -14.40
N VAL A 8 -7.89 16.74 -13.77
CA VAL A 8 -7.72 15.61 -12.84
C VAL A 8 -7.41 16.12 -11.43
N ALA A 9 -8.11 15.59 -10.43
CA ALA A 9 -7.75 15.70 -9.03
C ALA A 9 -7.26 14.35 -8.49
N ILE A 10 -6.15 14.35 -7.76
CA ILE A 10 -5.67 13.20 -6.97
C ILE A 10 -6.02 13.48 -5.52
N VAL A 11 -6.70 12.53 -4.86
CA VAL A 11 -7.08 12.67 -3.45
C VAL A 11 -6.37 11.60 -2.63
N HIS A 12 -5.58 11.98 -1.64
CA HIS A 12 -4.82 11.04 -0.82
C HIS A 12 -5.09 11.25 0.67
N ASP A 13 -4.95 10.19 1.47
CA ASP A 13 -5.31 10.24 2.89
C ASP A 13 -4.46 11.27 3.66
N TRP A 14 -3.12 11.20 3.58
CA TRP A 14 -2.17 12.13 4.22
C TRP A 14 -0.77 12.01 3.62
N LEU A 15 -0.04 13.10 3.59
CA LEU A 15 1.34 13.20 3.10
C LEU A 15 2.26 13.66 4.24
N VAL A 16 2.57 12.75 5.18
CA VAL A 16 3.39 13.03 6.39
C VAL A 16 4.64 12.14 6.50
N GLY A 17 4.94 11.40 5.48
CA GLY A 17 6.12 10.53 5.36
C GLY A 17 6.00 9.64 4.14
N TYR A 18 7.11 9.47 3.43
CA TYR A 18 7.13 8.78 2.13
C TYR A 18 7.14 7.26 2.30
N ALA A 19 6.04 6.61 1.98
CA ALA A 19 5.85 5.16 2.09
C ALA A 19 5.15 4.61 0.84
N GLY A 20 4.76 3.33 0.83
CA GLY A 20 4.21 2.66 -0.35
C GLY A 20 2.98 3.34 -0.96
N GLY A 21 2.05 3.85 -0.15
CA GLY A 21 0.89 4.60 -0.64
C GLY A 21 1.27 5.93 -1.29
N ASP A 22 2.26 6.62 -0.71
CA ASP A 22 2.76 7.90 -1.23
C ASP A 22 3.52 7.71 -2.56
N ARG A 23 4.22 6.58 -2.75
CA ARG A 23 4.83 6.19 -4.04
C ARG A 23 3.77 6.01 -5.14
N VAL A 24 2.61 5.48 -4.79
CA VAL A 24 1.48 5.35 -5.73
C VAL A 24 0.95 6.73 -6.12
N VAL A 25 0.81 7.66 -5.17
CA VAL A 25 0.41 9.06 -5.47
C VAL A 25 1.43 9.74 -6.38
N ASP A 26 2.71 9.52 -6.13
CA ASP A 26 3.79 10.04 -6.97
C ASP A 26 3.71 9.51 -8.40
N ALA A 27 3.48 8.20 -8.56
CA ALA A 27 3.23 7.59 -9.87
C ALA A 27 1.96 8.13 -10.54
N MET A 28 0.85 8.32 -9.80
CA MET A 28 -0.36 8.97 -10.30
C MET A 28 -0.07 10.39 -10.81
N LYS A 29 0.77 11.14 -10.11
CA LYS A 29 1.18 12.49 -10.51
C LYS A 29 2.04 12.49 -11.77
N ARG A 30 2.89 11.48 -11.97
CA ARG A 30 3.64 11.30 -13.25
C ARG A 30 2.70 10.97 -14.41
N VAL A 31 1.64 10.17 -14.16
CA VAL A 31 0.60 9.87 -15.18
C VAL A 31 -0.21 11.10 -15.55
N PHE A 32 -0.54 11.95 -14.59
CA PHE A 32 -1.32 13.18 -14.75
C PHE A 32 -0.55 14.38 -14.18
N PRO A 33 0.40 14.93 -14.94
CA PRO A 33 1.31 15.98 -14.46
C PRO A 33 0.61 17.26 -13.98
N ASP A 34 -0.54 17.61 -14.58
CA ASP A 34 -1.31 18.80 -14.23
C ASP A 34 -2.32 18.57 -13.10
N ALA A 35 -2.43 17.33 -12.59
CA ALA A 35 -3.37 17.02 -11.51
C ALA A 35 -3.03 17.77 -10.22
N VAL A 36 -4.05 18.29 -9.54
CA VAL A 36 -3.93 18.87 -8.20
C VAL A 36 -4.08 17.75 -7.17
N ILE A 37 -3.22 17.75 -6.15
CA ILE A 37 -3.27 16.77 -5.06
C ILE A 37 -4.04 17.37 -3.87
N TYR A 38 -5.08 16.67 -3.44
CA TYR A 38 -5.85 16.98 -2.23
C TYR A 38 -5.51 15.98 -1.12
N THR A 39 -5.24 16.46 0.08
CA THR A 39 -4.88 15.59 1.21
C THR A 39 -5.34 16.16 2.53
N LEU A 40 -5.52 15.29 3.54
CA LEU A 40 -5.90 15.73 4.88
C LEU A 40 -4.87 16.69 5.48
N VAL A 41 -3.60 16.25 5.49
CA VAL A 41 -2.44 17.00 6.02
C VAL A 41 -1.22 16.70 5.15
N TYR A 42 -0.34 17.71 5.06
CA TYR A 42 0.94 17.64 4.34
C TYR A 42 2.07 18.13 5.21
N ASP A 43 3.16 17.35 5.29
CA ASP A 43 4.41 17.73 5.96
C ASP A 43 5.57 17.73 4.95
N PRO A 44 5.93 18.89 4.39
CA PRO A 44 6.96 18.99 3.36
C PRO A 44 8.35 18.55 3.82
N ASN A 45 8.60 18.51 5.13
CA ASN A 45 9.91 18.13 5.67
C ASN A 45 10.13 16.61 5.71
N ASN A 46 9.03 15.85 5.67
CA ASN A 46 9.05 14.39 5.70
C ASN A 46 8.72 13.76 4.33
N MET A 47 8.61 14.58 3.28
CA MET A 47 8.37 14.13 1.90
C MET A 47 9.60 14.43 1.01
N PRO A 48 9.80 13.67 -0.08
CA PRO A 48 10.85 13.95 -1.07
C PRO A 48 10.75 15.39 -1.60
N GLU A 49 11.92 15.97 -1.95
CA GLU A 49 12.00 17.38 -2.36
C GLU A 49 11.08 17.74 -3.54
N HIS A 50 10.93 16.82 -4.50
CA HIS A 50 10.09 17.06 -5.67
C HIS A 50 8.59 17.26 -5.34
N PHE A 51 8.11 16.78 -4.19
CA PHE A 51 6.73 17.05 -3.75
C PHE A 51 6.45 18.52 -3.51
N LYS A 52 7.47 19.33 -3.21
CA LYS A 52 7.33 20.78 -3.04
C LYS A 52 6.96 21.50 -4.34
N SER A 53 7.20 20.88 -5.49
CA SER A 53 6.82 21.42 -6.80
C SER A 53 5.37 21.09 -7.20
N TYR A 54 4.69 20.22 -6.48
CA TYR A 54 3.31 19.84 -6.76
C TYR A 54 2.32 20.84 -6.19
N ASP A 55 1.20 21.08 -6.89
CA ASP A 55 0.04 21.79 -6.32
C ASP A 55 -0.66 20.84 -5.33
N ILE A 56 -0.40 21.05 -4.02
CA ILE A 56 -0.94 20.26 -2.92
C ILE A 56 -1.87 21.13 -2.09
N ARG A 57 -3.15 20.76 -2.07
CA ARG A 57 -4.20 21.43 -1.31
C ARG A 57 -4.59 20.59 -0.11
N THR A 58 -4.47 21.17 1.07
CA THR A 58 -4.77 20.49 2.33
C THR A 58 -6.16 20.84 2.84
N SER A 59 -6.74 19.95 3.65
CA SER A 59 -7.99 20.23 4.32
C SER A 59 -7.84 21.32 5.39
N TRP A 60 -8.97 21.81 5.91
CA TRP A 60 -8.99 22.71 7.07
C TRP A 60 -8.24 22.15 8.27
N PHE A 61 -8.08 20.82 8.33
CA PHE A 61 -7.39 20.11 9.38
C PHE A 61 -5.91 20.49 9.49
N GLN A 62 -5.26 20.86 8.40
CA GLN A 62 -3.87 21.36 8.38
C GLN A 62 -3.66 22.54 9.34
N LYS A 63 -4.71 23.36 9.57
CA LYS A 63 -4.63 24.54 10.46
C LYS A 63 -4.68 24.17 11.94
N VAL A 64 -4.99 22.93 12.30
CA VAL A 64 -5.00 22.45 13.69
C VAL A 64 -3.55 22.32 14.17
N PRO A 65 -3.19 22.88 15.32
CA PRO A 65 -1.84 22.73 15.88
C PRO A 65 -1.45 21.25 16.02
N PHE A 66 -0.23 20.93 15.60
CA PHE A 66 0.32 19.56 15.60
C PHE A 66 -0.46 18.55 14.75
N SER A 67 -1.21 19.00 13.75
CA SER A 67 -2.01 18.15 12.86
C SER A 67 -1.22 16.97 12.28
N ASN A 68 0.05 17.18 11.88
CA ASN A 68 0.96 16.14 11.34
C ASN A 68 1.20 14.98 12.32
N ARG A 69 0.99 15.17 13.63
CA ARG A 69 1.16 14.15 14.67
C ARG A 69 -0.18 13.61 15.16
N LEU A 70 -1.21 14.46 15.19
CA LEU A 70 -2.51 14.16 15.80
C LEU A 70 -3.53 13.61 14.82
N TYR A 71 -3.28 13.64 13.50
CA TYR A 71 -4.27 13.23 12.48
C TYR A 71 -4.91 11.86 12.76
N LYS A 72 -4.13 10.87 13.23
CA LYS A 72 -4.66 9.53 13.54
C LYS A 72 -5.67 9.54 14.69
N ALA A 73 -5.46 10.40 15.70
CA ALA A 73 -6.37 10.52 16.84
C ALA A 73 -7.69 11.23 16.46
N MET A 74 -7.68 12.01 15.36
CA MET A 74 -8.83 12.78 14.90
C MET A 74 -9.63 12.04 13.80
N LEU A 75 -9.48 10.73 13.70
CA LEU A 75 -10.19 9.87 12.76
C LEU A 75 -11.69 10.18 12.60
N PRO A 76 -12.49 10.43 13.66
CA PRO A 76 -13.91 10.72 13.52
C PRO A 76 -14.23 12.01 12.74
N LEU A 77 -13.26 12.90 12.56
CA LEU A 77 -13.41 14.16 11.83
C LEU A 77 -12.92 14.08 10.38
N MET A 78 -12.14 13.06 10.04
CA MET A 78 -11.61 12.88 8.67
C MET A 78 -12.71 12.83 7.61
N PRO A 79 -13.85 12.14 7.80
CA PRO A 79 -14.95 12.16 6.86
C PRO A 79 -15.33 13.56 6.40
N ARG A 80 -15.60 14.45 7.38
CA ARG A 80 -16.00 15.84 7.10
C ARG A 80 -14.89 16.65 6.41
N ALA A 81 -13.63 16.33 6.69
CA ALA A 81 -12.51 17.03 6.07
C ALA A 81 -12.38 16.69 4.58
N PHE A 82 -12.62 15.43 4.20
CA PHE A 82 -12.63 15.03 2.79
C PHE A 82 -13.89 15.48 2.05
N GLU A 83 -15.06 15.40 2.66
CA GLU A 83 -16.32 15.86 2.08
C GLU A 83 -16.37 17.41 1.90
N ALA A 84 -15.48 18.16 2.55
CA ALA A 84 -15.39 19.61 2.42
C ALA A 84 -14.52 20.09 1.23
N PHE A 85 -13.88 19.20 0.49
CA PHE A 85 -13.14 19.58 -0.70
C PHE A 85 -14.11 19.90 -1.83
N ASP A 86 -13.94 21.09 -2.44
CA ASP A 86 -14.64 21.45 -3.68
C ASP A 86 -13.88 20.83 -4.87
N LEU A 87 -14.48 19.82 -5.47
CA LEU A 87 -13.96 19.09 -6.62
C LEU A 87 -14.80 19.31 -7.88
N THR A 88 -15.65 20.34 -7.90
CA THR A 88 -16.59 20.61 -9.00
C THR A 88 -15.94 20.99 -10.33
N GLU A 89 -14.67 21.39 -10.33
CA GLU A 89 -13.93 21.72 -11.55
C GLU A 89 -13.29 20.52 -12.28
N TYR A 90 -13.29 19.31 -11.66
CA TYR A 90 -12.55 18.15 -12.16
C TYR A 90 -13.47 17.19 -12.92
N ASP A 91 -12.93 16.62 -14.01
CA ASP A 91 -13.58 15.62 -14.85
C ASP A 91 -13.26 14.20 -14.37
N LEU A 92 -12.07 14.02 -13.77
CA LEU A 92 -11.62 12.78 -13.15
C LEU A 92 -11.12 13.06 -11.73
N VAL A 93 -11.67 12.33 -10.77
CA VAL A 93 -11.17 12.28 -9.39
C VAL A 93 -10.55 10.92 -9.13
N LEU A 94 -9.26 10.90 -8.85
CA LEU A 94 -8.49 9.68 -8.59
C LEU A 94 -8.12 9.62 -7.10
N SER A 95 -8.85 8.85 -6.31
CA SER A 95 -8.54 8.70 -4.88
C SER A 95 -7.59 7.54 -4.61
N SER A 96 -6.52 7.80 -3.84
CA SER A 96 -5.55 6.81 -3.33
C SER A 96 -5.86 6.58 -1.86
N SER A 97 -6.58 5.49 -1.55
CA SER A 97 -7.28 5.34 -0.28
C SER A 97 -6.87 4.10 0.53
N SER A 98 -6.44 4.34 1.74
CA SER A 98 -6.33 3.36 2.84
C SER A 98 -7.22 3.72 4.03
N SER A 99 -7.84 4.92 3.98
CA SER A 99 -8.70 5.47 5.02
C SER A 99 -9.90 6.21 4.41
N CYS A 100 -9.90 7.54 4.45
CA CYS A 100 -11.09 8.36 4.19
C CYS A 100 -11.07 9.09 2.84
N SER A 101 -9.98 9.11 2.09
CA SER A 101 -9.83 9.87 0.84
C SER A 101 -10.84 9.50 -0.25
N LYS A 102 -11.34 8.26 -0.27
CA LYS A 102 -12.40 7.83 -1.19
C LYS A 102 -13.78 8.47 -0.90
N GLY A 103 -13.92 9.13 0.26
CA GLY A 103 -15.18 9.72 0.70
C GLY A 103 -15.46 11.12 0.18
N VAL A 104 -14.70 11.62 -0.78
CA VAL A 104 -14.96 12.91 -1.43
C VAL A 104 -16.26 12.88 -2.21
N ILE A 105 -16.79 14.09 -2.47
CA ILE A 105 -18.02 14.29 -3.24
C ILE A 105 -17.62 14.84 -4.60
N THR A 106 -18.11 14.22 -5.67
CA THR A 106 -17.88 14.60 -7.05
C THR A 106 -19.16 15.12 -7.68
N ARG A 107 -19.07 15.88 -8.79
CA ARG A 107 -20.24 16.27 -9.58
C ARG A 107 -20.77 15.06 -10.37
N PRO A 108 -22.06 15.08 -10.80
CA PRO A 108 -22.72 13.91 -11.41
C PRO A 108 -22.09 13.42 -12.72
N ASP A 109 -21.43 14.28 -13.48
CA ASP A 109 -20.80 13.98 -14.76
C ASP A 109 -19.28 13.72 -14.66
N ALA A 110 -18.69 13.84 -13.46
CA ALA A 110 -17.30 13.48 -13.21
C ALA A 110 -17.16 11.99 -12.87
N VAL A 111 -16.01 11.41 -13.21
CA VAL A 111 -15.68 10.02 -12.85
C VAL A 111 -14.84 9.97 -11.58
N HIS A 112 -15.25 9.18 -10.61
CA HIS A 112 -14.47 8.89 -9.40
C HIS A 112 -13.90 7.47 -9.45
N ILE A 113 -12.59 7.35 -9.63
CA ILE A 113 -11.84 6.09 -9.57
C ILE A 113 -11.09 6.02 -8.24
N CYS A 114 -11.31 4.97 -7.46
CA CYS A 114 -10.59 4.75 -6.21
C CYS A 114 -9.54 3.65 -6.36
N TYR A 115 -8.26 4.02 -6.27
CA TYR A 115 -7.18 3.08 -6.02
C TYR A 115 -7.18 2.72 -4.53
N CYS A 116 -7.76 1.58 -4.22
CA CYS A 116 -7.95 1.13 -2.85
C CYS A 116 -6.74 0.30 -2.39
N HIS A 117 -5.91 0.89 -1.53
CA HIS A 117 -4.82 0.15 -0.88
C HIS A 117 -5.37 -0.91 0.06
N THR A 118 -6.46 -0.56 0.75
CA THR A 118 -7.17 -1.47 1.67
C THR A 118 -8.50 -0.82 2.12
N PRO A 119 -9.57 -1.58 2.32
CA PRO A 119 -10.66 -1.17 3.20
C PRO A 119 -10.12 -0.85 4.59
N ILE A 120 -10.69 0.16 5.28
CA ILE A 120 -10.14 0.71 6.54
C ILE A 120 -9.90 -0.40 7.58
N ARG A 121 -8.63 -0.84 7.76
CA ARG A 121 -8.28 -2.02 8.57
C ARG A 121 -8.72 -1.92 10.02
N TYR A 122 -8.51 -0.76 10.68
CA TYR A 122 -8.85 -0.56 12.09
C TYR A 122 -10.35 -0.45 12.36
N VAL A 123 -11.17 -0.33 11.31
CA VAL A 123 -12.63 -0.32 11.38
C VAL A 123 -13.19 -1.72 11.14
N TRP A 124 -12.57 -2.51 10.27
CA TRP A 124 -13.00 -3.84 9.84
C TRP A 124 -12.15 -4.95 10.48
N ASP A 125 -11.01 -5.30 9.89
CA ASP A 125 -10.26 -6.51 10.23
C ASP A 125 -9.57 -6.45 11.60
N PHE A 126 -8.92 -5.32 11.89
CA PHE A 126 -8.12 -5.17 13.11
C PHE A 126 -8.88 -4.48 14.24
N TYR A 127 -10.19 -4.33 14.13
CA TYR A 127 -10.99 -3.67 15.16
C TYR A 127 -10.75 -4.25 16.56
N TYR A 128 -10.83 -5.56 16.71
CA TYR A 128 -10.63 -6.22 18.00
C TYR A 128 -9.21 -6.05 18.52
N THR A 129 -8.21 -6.17 17.66
CA THR A 129 -6.81 -5.98 18.04
C THR A 129 -6.54 -4.56 18.53
N TYR A 130 -7.05 -3.54 17.81
CA TYR A 130 -6.92 -2.15 18.24
C TYR A 130 -7.67 -1.88 19.55
N ARG A 131 -8.89 -2.41 19.70
CA ARG A 131 -9.68 -2.29 20.92
C ARG A 131 -8.96 -2.91 22.11
N ASP A 132 -8.43 -4.13 21.96
CA ASP A 132 -7.85 -4.87 23.07
C ASP A 132 -6.53 -4.24 23.57
N ASN A 133 -5.81 -3.55 22.68
CA ASN A 133 -4.61 -2.78 23.03
C ASN A 133 -4.88 -1.30 23.42
N ALA A 134 -6.12 -0.84 23.37
CA ALA A 134 -6.48 0.53 23.75
C ALA A 134 -6.56 0.69 25.28
N ASN A 135 -6.41 1.93 25.77
CA ASN A 135 -6.66 2.25 27.16
C ASN A 135 -8.16 2.13 27.50
N TRP A 136 -8.52 2.09 28.80
CA TRP A 136 -9.88 1.85 29.27
C TRP A 136 -10.90 2.86 28.71
N LEU A 137 -10.54 4.14 28.62
CA LEU A 137 -11.41 5.19 28.10
C LEU A 137 -11.67 5.02 26.61
N ALA A 138 -10.63 4.71 25.84
CA ALA A 138 -10.75 4.42 24.41
C ALA A 138 -11.59 3.15 24.18
N LYS A 139 -11.45 2.10 25.01
CA LYS A 139 -12.29 0.89 24.94
C LYS A 139 -13.78 1.19 25.11
N LEU A 140 -14.12 2.20 25.90
CA LEU A 140 -15.51 2.59 26.13
C LEU A 140 -16.10 3.36 24.92
N VAL A 141 -15.33 4.27 24.32
CA VAL A 141 -15.78 5.17 23.24
C VAL A 141 -15.68 4.52 21.86
N MET A 142 -14.65 3.69 21.66
CA MET A 142 -14.30 3.09 20.37
C MET A 142 -15.45 2.31 19.69
N PRO A 143 -16.26 1.49 20.39
CA PRO A 143 -17.32 0.72 19.73
C PRO A 143 -18.32 1.61 18.98
N GLY A 144 -18.78 2.70 19.61
CA GLY A 144 -19.71 3.64 18.99
C GLY A 144 -19.09 4.41 17.83
N GLN A 145 -17.84 4.84 17.96
CA GLN A 145 -17.13 5.54 16.89
C GLN A 145 -16.86 4.63 15.68
N MET A 146 -16.38 3.40 15.92
CA MET A 146 -16.12 2.45 14.85
C MET A 146 -17.39 1.98 14.16
N HIS A 147 -18.52 1.92 14.87
CA HIS A 147 -19.82 1.64 14.27
C HIS A 147 -20.21 2.76 13.27
N LYS A 148 -20.13 4.02 13.69
CA LYS A 148 -20.38 5.18 12.81
C LYS A 148 -19.44 5.20 11.61
N MET A 149 -18.15 4.91 11.84
CA MET A 149 -17.16 4.85 10.77
C MET A 149 -17.44 3.74 9.76
N ARG A 150 -17.94 2.56 10.18
CA ARG A 150 -18.33 1.50 9.24
C ARG A 150 -19.49 1.92 8.35
N ILE A 151 -20.51 2.59 8.91
CA ILE A 151 -21.64 3.10 8.15
C ILE A 151 -21.15 4.11 7.12
N TRP A 152 -20.38 5.11 7.56
CA TRP A 152 -19.81 6.11 6.67
C TRP A 152 -18.92 5.51 5.60
N ASP A 153 -18.02 4.60 5.96
CA ASP A 153 -17.07 3.96 5.05
C ASP A 153 -17.79 3.17 3.96
N LYS A 154 -18.89 2.48 4.30
CA LYS A 154 -19.75 1.78 3.34
C LYS A 154 -20.44 2.79 2.40
N CYS A 155 -21.06 3.85 2.93
CA CYS A 155 -21.69 4.89 2.14
C CYS A 155 -20.68 5.64 1.24
N ALA A 156 -19.47 5.88 1.74
CA ALA A 156 -18.39 6.47 0.96
C ALA A 156 -17.96 5.57 -0.22
N ALA A 157 -17.92 4.25 0.01
CA ALA A 157 -17.62 3.30 -1.05
C ALA A 157 -18.69 3.23 -2.14
N ASP A 158 -19.94 3.52 -1.81
CA ASP A 158 -21.04 3.55 -2.79
C ASP A 158 -20.98 4.78 -3.72
N ARG A 159 -20.26 5.87 -3.32
CA ARG A 159 -20.02 7.06 -4.15
C ARG A 159 -18.88 6.90 -5.16
N VAL A 160 -18.11 5.85 -5.05
CA VAL A 160 -17.01 5.54 -5.99
C VAL A 160 -17.58 4.86 -7.23
N ASP A 161 -17.28 5.35 -8.42
CA ASP A 161 -17.76 4.75 -9.67
C ASP A 161 -16.98 3.46 -9.96
N TYR A 162 -15.66 3.49 -9.90
CA TYR A 162 -14.80 2.34 -10.19
C TYR A 162 -13.73 2.14 -9.12
N PHE A 163 -13.55 0.88 -8.69
CA PHE A 163 -12.48 0.49 -7.79
C PHE A 163 -11.33 -0.18 -8.52
N ILE A 164 -10.11 0.23 -8.19
CA ILE A 164 -8.86 -0.49 -8.48
C ILE A 164 -8.35 -1.04 -7.16
N ALA A 165 -8.12 -2.33 -7.07
CA ALA A 165 -7.45 -2.99 -5.95
C ALA A 165 -5.95 -3.13 -6.24
N ASN A 166 -5.12 -2.98 -5.21
CA ASN A 166 -3.67 -3.18 -5.34
C ASN A 166 -3.24 -4.67 -5.38
N SER A 167 -4.20 -5.59 -5.20
CA SER A 167 -3.99 -7.04 -5.21
C SER A 167 -5.34 -7.78 -5.30
N HIS A 168 -5.35 -9.03 -5.71
CA HIS A 168 -6.54 -9.90 -5.63
C HIS A 168 -6.98 -10.09 -4.17
N TYR A 169 -6.04 -10.11 -3.24
CA TYR A 169 -6.33 -10.13 -1.81
C TYR A 169 -7.19 -8.94 -1.39
N ILE A 170 -6.86 -7.73 -1.85
CA ILE A 170 -7.65 -6.52 -1.57
C ILE A 170 -8.96 -6.50 -2.36
N ALA A 171 -8.98 -6.99 -3.59
CA ALA A 171 -10.22 -7.13 -4.37
C ALA A 171 -11.27 -7.99 -3.62
N GLN A 172 -10.84 -9.10 -3.00
CA GLN A 172 -11.72 -9.92 -2.16
C GLN A 172 -12.26 -9.15 -0.94
N ARG A 173 -11.44 -8.28 -0.32
CA ARG A 173 -11.86 -7.46 0.82
C ARG A 173 -12.81 -6.33 0.41
N ILE A 174 -12.58 -5.70 -0.75
CA ILE A 174 -13.52 -4.74 -1.36
C ILE A 174 -14.88 -5.44 -1.59
N LYS A 175 -14.87 -6.62 -2.19
CA LYS A 175 -16.09 -7.41 -2.40
C LYS A 175 -16.77 -7.78 -1.08
N LYS A 176 -16.01 -8.15 -0.07
CA LYS A 176 -16.53 -8.55 1.26
C LYS A 176 -17.18 -7.38 1.99
N TYR A 177 -16.51 -6.22 2.09
CA TYR A 177 -16.95 -5.12 2.93
C TYR A 177 -17.82 -4.10 2.19
N TYR A 178 -17.49 -3.80 0.94
CA TYR A 178 -18.20 -2.80 0.15
C TYR A 178 -19.24 -3.41 -0.80
N ARG A 179 -19.20 -4.72 -1.04
CA ARG A 179 -20.07 -5.39 -2.04
C ARG A 179 -19.89 -4.80 -3.44
N ARG A 180 -18.70 -4.29 -3.73
CA ARG A 180 -18.31 -3.73 -5.02
C ARG A 180 -17.32 -4.65 -5.72
N ASP A 181 -17.36 -4.67 -7.02
CA ASP A 181 -16.31 -5.28 -7.84
C ASP A 181 -15.14 -4.31 -8.00
N SER A 182 -13.96 -4.82 -8.34
CA SER A 182 -12.77 -4.04 -8.58
C SER A 182 -11.86 -4.73 -9.57
N ASP A 183 -11.19 -3.93 -10.40
CA ASP A 183 -10.09 -4.41 -11.23
C ASP A 183 -8.80 -4.40 -10.41
N VAL A 184 -7.82 -5.23 -10.78
CA VAL A 184 -6.54 -5.29 -10.07
C VAL A 184 -5.47 -4.62 -10.92
N ILE A 185 -4.80 -3.61 -10.35
CA ILE A 185 -3.56 -3.03 -10.87
C ILE A 185 -2.56 -3.05 -9.71
N TYR A 186 -1.54 -3.89 -9.80
CA TYR A 186 -0.52 -3.98 -8.77
C TYR A 186 0.20 -2.64 -8.59
N PRO A 187 0.64 -2.30 -7.37
CA PRO A 187 1.24 -0.99 -7.12
C PRO A 187 2.57 -0.79 -7.85
N SER A 188 2.93 0.45 -7.99
CA SER A 188 4.25 0.89 -8.45
C SER A 188 5.33 0.41 -7.47
N CYS A 189 6.21 -0.46 -7.92
CA CYS A 189 7.34 -0.96 -7.15
C CYS A 189 8.65 -0.51 -7.78
N PRO A 190 9.58 0.07 -7.01
CA PRO A 190 10.90 0.40 -7.53
C PRO A 190 11.64 -0.89 -7.90
N THR A 191 12.17 -0.93 -9.11
CA THR A 191 12.99 -2.01 -9.63
C THR A 191 14.47 -1.68 -9.49
N ASN A 192 15.30 -2.69 -9.25
CA ASN A 192 16.74 -2.54 -9.10
C ASN A 192 17.46 -2.99 -10.37
N GLU A 193 18.09 -2.05 -11.08
CA GLU A 193 18.89 -2.34 -12.28
C GLU A 193 20.40 -2.40 -11.98
N SER A 194 20.82 -2.31 -10.73
CA SER A 194 22.23 -2.42 -10.35
C SER A 194 22.81 -3.78 -10.74
N PRO A 195 24.11 -3.84 -11.10
CA PRO A 195 24.79 -5.11 -11.33
C PRO A 195 24.64 -6.07 -10.14
N PHE A 196 24.51 -7.35 -10.43
CA PHE A 196 24.50 -8.37 -9.39
C PHE A 196 25.85 -8.47 -8.70
N VAL A 197 25.81 -8.76 -7.41
CA VAL A 197 26.98 -9.07 -6.60
C VAL A 197 26.87 -10.51 -6.05
N ASP A 198 27.95 -11.01 -5.48
CA ASP A 198 27.90 -12.31 -4.81
C ASP A 198 27.03 -12.24 -3.55
N LYS A 199 26.23 -13.27 -3.34
CA LYS A 199 25.38 -13.37 -2.15
C LYS A 199 26.22 -13.68 -0.93
N GLU A 200 25.95 -12.95 0.14
CA GLU A 200 26.51 -13.22 1.47
C GLU A 200 25.58 -14.15 2.27
N ASP A 201 26.14 -14.86 3.25
CA ASP A 201 25.37 -15.79 4.08
C ASP A 201 24.58 -15.08 5.19
N PHE A 202 23.60 -14.28 4.79
CA PHE A 202 22.63 -13.68 5.71
C PHE A 202 21.23 -13.57 5.09
N TYR A 203 20.22 -13.63 5.95
CA TYR A 203 18.85 -13.30 5.62
C TYR A 203 18.60 -11.82 5.89
N LEU A 204 17.61 -11.25 5.19
CA LEU A 204 17.25 -9.85 5.31
C LEU A 204 15.75 -9.71 5.61
N THR A 205 15.37 -8.76 6.45
CA THR A 205 14.01 -8.24 6.53
C THR A 205 14.05 -6.71 6.61
N VAL A 206 13.14 -6.04 5.87
CA VAL A 206 13.12 -4.58 5.74
C VAL A 206 11.71 -4.07 5.96
N GLY A 207 11.56 -3.04 6.77
CA GLY A 207 10.29 -2.33 6.91
C GLY A 207 10.04 -1.77 8.30
N ARG A 208 8.88 -1.14 8.47
CA ARG A 208 8.47 -0.62 9.77
C ARG A 208 8.25 -1.76 10.76
N LEU A 209 8.89 -1.70 11.92
CA LEU A 209 8.79 -2.74 12.97
C LEU A 209 7.48 -2.57 13.76
N THR A 210 6.42 -3.15 13.23
CA THR A 210 5.08 -3.17 13.80
C THR A 210 4.64 -4.61 14.06
N TRP A 211 3.76 -4.80 15.03
CA TRP A 211 3.30 -6.12 15.48
C TRP A 211 2.74 -7.01 14.35
N TYR A 212 2.00 -6.43 13.39
CA TYR A 212 1.38 -7.21 12.28
C TYR A 212 2.38 -7.68 11.22
N LYS A 213 3.58 -7.07 11.13
CA LYS A 213 4.63 -7.52 10.22
C LYS A 213 5.37 -8.76 10.72
N ARG A 214 5.12 -9.16 11.96
CA ARG A 214 5.62 -10.41 12.55
C ARG A 214 7.13 -10.63 12.38
N VAL A 215 7.93 -9.57 12.45
CA VAL A 215 9.40 -9.64 12.42
C VAL A 215 9.95 -10.48 13.58
N ASP A 216 9.16 -10.62 14.67
CA ASP A 216 9.41 -11.52 15.80
C ASP A 216 9.66 -12.97 15.33
N LEU A 217 8.93 -13.46 14.34
CA LEU A 217 9.12 -14.82 13.81
C LEU A 217 10.46 -14.96 13.09
N ALA A 218 10.85 -13.96 12.29
CA ALA A 218 12.15 -13.98 11.59
C ALA A 218 13.32 -13.96 12.60
N VAL A 219 13.24 -13.09 13.62
CA VAL A 219 14.25 -13.01 14.68
C VAL A 219 14.37 -14.34 15.42
N GLN A 220 13.26 -14.94 15.86
CA GLN A 220 13.27 -16.18 16.61
C GLN A 220 13.70 -17.38 15.76
N ALA A 221 13.21 -17.50 14.52
CA ALA A 221 13.59 -18.60 13.62
C ALA A 221 15.10 -18.57 13.30
N CYS A 222 15.63 -17.39 12.94
CA CYS A 222 17.06 -17.25 12.66
C CYS A 222 17.94 -17.47 13.92
N THR A 223 17.49 -17.01 15.09
CA THR A 223 18.16 -17.29 16.38
C THR A 223 18.23 -18.80 16.64
N ARG A 224 17.10 -19.51 16.51
CA ARG A 224 16.98 -20.96 16.71
C ARG A 224 17.87 -21.76 15.77
N LEU A 225 17.90 -21.34 14.49
CA LEU A 225 18.70 -22.01 13.45
C LEU A 225 20.17 -21.54 13.42
N ASN A 226 20.58 -20.64 14.32
CA ASN A 226 21.88 -19.98 14.31
C ASN A 226 22.23 -19.35 12.95
N LYS A 227 21.23 -18.74 12.27
CA LYS A 227 21.39 -18.06 10.99
C LYS A 227 21.56 -16.57 11.17
N ARG A 228 22.39 -15.99 10.32
CA ARG A 228 22.60 -14.53 10.32
C ARG A 228 21.38 -13.82 9.71
N LEU A 229 20.82 -12.85 10.45
CA LEU A 229 19.69 -12.02 9.99
C LEU A 229 20.05 -10.54 10.17
N VAL A 230 19.86 -9.77 9.11
CA VAL A 230 19.90 -8.31 9.15
C VAL A 230 18.47 -7.78 9.17
N VAL A 231 18.14 -6.94 10.15
CA VAL A 231 16.85 -6.28 10.32
C VAL A 231 17.03 -4.79 10.06
N ILE A 232 16.39 -4.28 9.00
CA ILE A 232 16.42 -2.87 8.63
C ILE A 232 15.05 -2.26 8.89
N GLY A 233 15.01 -1.21 9.71
CA GLY A 233 13.80 -0.47 10.00
C GLY A 233 13.70 -0.06 11.47
N GLY A 234 12.72 0.80 11.74
CA GLY A 234 12.37 1.28 13.07
C GLY A 234 10.88 1.09 13.36
N GLY A 235 10.49 1.21 14.60
CA GLY A 235 9.09 1.09 15.02
C GLY A 235 8.93 0.66 16.48
N GLY A 236 7.67 0.57 16.92
CA GLY A 236 7.35 0.30 18.32
C GLY A 236 7.75 -1.09 18.84
N GLU A 237 8.05 -2.04 17.95
CA GLU A 237 8.46 -3.39 18.35
C GLU A 237 9.99 -3.55 18.51
N LEU A 238 10.80 -2.51 18.20
CA LEU A 238 12.26 -2.63 18.13
C LEU A 238 12.88 -3.17 19.43
N ASP A 239 12.50 -2.62 20.59
CA ASP A 239 13.10 -3.01 21.88
C ASP A 239 12.71 -4.46 22.25
N LYS A 240 11.49 -4.86 21.96
CA LYS A 240 11.01 -6.22 22.15
C LYS A 240 11.75 -7.21 21.23
N LEU A 241 11.99 -6.84 19.97
CA LEU A 241 12.74 -7.65 19.03
C LEU A 241 14.19 -7.81 19.45
N ARG A 242 14.84 -6.74 19.94
CA ARG A 242 16.19 -6.80 20.49
C ARG A 242 16.30 -7.71 21.71
N ALA A 243 15.29 -7.67 22.59
CA ALA A 243 15.28 -8.49 23.80
C ALA A 243 15.19 -10.01 23.54
N MET A 244 14.64 -10.42 22.38
CA MET A 244 14.53 -11.84 22.00
C MET A 244 15.59 -12.31 21.01
N ALA A 245 16.44 -11.40 20.52
CA ALA A 245 17.41 -11.68 19.49
C ALA A 245 18.63 -12.45 20.02
N GLY A 246 19.04 -13.48 19.30
CA GLY A 246 20.31 -14.15 19.51
C GLY A 246 21.51 -13.37 18.92
N PRO A 247 22.74 -13.86 19.12
CA PRO A 247 23.95 -13.14 18.71
C PRO A 247 24.14 -13.01 17.19
N THR A 248 23.39 -13.75 16.39
CA THR A 248 23.44 -13.71 14.92
C THR A 248 22.51 -12.67 14.29
N ILE A 249 21.74 -11.94 15.11
CA ILE A 249 20.74 -10.98 14.64
C ILE A 249 21.31 -9.57 14.73
N GLU A 250 21.31 -8.85 13.60
CA GLU A 250 21.83 -7.49 13.49
C GLU A 250 20.72 -6.50 13.16
N PHE A 251 20.57 -5.42 13.97
CA PHE A 251 19.61 -4.35 13.76
C PHE A 251 20.30 -3.10 13.25
N LYS A 252 19.95 -2.66 12.03
CA LYS A 252 20.54 -1.45 11.39
C LYS A 252 19.74 -0.16 11.65
N GLY A 253 18.54 -0.28 12.24
CA GLY A 253 17.67 0.89 12.44
C GLY A 253 16.97 1.35 11.15
N GLY A 254 16.33 2.53 11.22
CA GLY A 254 15.49 3.08 10.13
C GLY A 254 16.10 4.29 9.41
N GLY A 255 17.39 4.57 9.57
CA GLY A 255 18.04 5.76 9.02
C GLY A 255 18.93 5.52 7.81
N LEU A 256 18.89 4.32 7.22
CA LEU A 256 19.67 4.00 6.02
C LEU A 256 19.09 4.69 4.78
N SER A 257 19.96 5.11 3.88
CA SER A 257 19.58 5.60 2.56
C SER A 257 19.01 4.48 1.69
N ASP A 258 18.23 4.84 0.66
CA ASP A 258 17.69 3.86 -0.29
C ASP A 258 18.80 3.06 -0.98
N GLU A 259 19.96 3.66 -1.23
CA GLU A 259 21.13 3.00 -1.81
C GLU A 259 21.72 1.96 -0.87
N GLU A 260 21.86 2.27 0.42
CA GLU A 260 22.32 1.31 1.43
C GLU A 260 21.35 0.14 1.57
N VAL A 261 20.04 0.40 1.63
CA VAL A 261 19.00 -0.65 1.69
C VAL A 261 19.06 -1.53 0.44
N ARG A 262 19.24 -0.94 -0.74
CA ARG A 262 19.40 -1.64 -2.02
C ARG A 262 20.63 -2.55 -2.02
N SER A 263 21.75 -2.09 -1.44
CA SER A 263 22.95 -2.89 -1.28
C SER A 263 22.71 -4.14 -0.40
N TYR A 264 21.90 -4.03 0.66
CA TYR A 264 21.52 -5.19 1.46
C TYR A 264 20.66 -6.18 0.69
N TYR A 265 19.68 -5.72 -0.08
CA TYR A 265 18.91 -6.60 -0.96
C TYR A 265 19.80 -7.37 -1.94
N LEU A 266 20.75 -6.70 -2.59
CA LEU A 266 21.66 -7.35 -3.56
C LEU A 266 22.52 -8.45 -2.94
N ARG A 267 22.97 -8.27 -1.69
CA ARG A 267 23.89 -9.19 -0.99
C ARG A 267 23.19 -10.30 -0.22
N ALA A 268 21.96 -10.10 0.22
CA ALA A 268 21.22 -11.09 1.00
C ALA A 268 21.01 -12.39 0.22
N LYS A 269 21.19 -13.56 0.87
CA LYS A 269 20.87 -14.85 0.26
C LYS A 269 19.36 -15.11 0.17
N GLY A 270 18.56 -14.50 1.05
CA GLY A 270 17.12 -14.62 1.09
C GLY A 270 16.48 -13.51 1.88
N PHE A 271 15.25 -13.16 1.51
CA PHE A 271 14.43 -12.14 2.16
C PHE A 271 13.30 -12.79 2.96
N LEU A 272 13.18 -12.46 4.25
CA LEU A 272 12.12 -12.98 5.12
C LEU A 272 10.97 -12.01 5.23
N PHE A 273 9.75 -12.45 4.89
CA PHE A 273 8.54 -11.66 4.90
C PHE A 273 7.42 -12.37 5.67
N PRO A 274 7.45 -12.35 7.02
CA PRO A 274 6.53 -13.13 7.84
C PRO A 274 5.17 -12.47 8.09
N GLY A 275 4.97 -11.23 7.67
CA GLY A 275 3.72 -10.50 7.82
C GLY A 275 2.67 -10.85 6.77
N GLU A 276 1.38 -10.67 7.13
CA GLU A 276 0.28 -10.66 6.18
C GLU A 276 0.00 -9.21 5.77
N GLU A 277 0.35 -8.86 4.52
CA GLU A 277 0.20 -7.49 4.00
C GLU A 277 -0.73 -7.45 2.79
N ASP A 278 -1.20 -6.25 2.44
CA ASP A 278 -2.15 -6.01 1.35
C ASP A 278 -1.57 -6.37 -0.01
N PHE A 279 -0.28 -6.04 -0.24
CA PHE A 279 0.50 -6.44 -1.42
C PHE A 279 1.91 -6.88 -1.00
N GLY A 280 2.66 -6.01 -0.33
CA GLY A 280 4.05 -6.23 0.03
C GLY A 280 5.01 -5.75 -1.07
N ILE A 281 5.41 -4.47 -0.99
CA ILE A 281 6.39 -3.88 -1.92
C ILE A 281 7.79 -4.47 -1.68
N THR A 282 8.19 -4.65 -0.42
CA THR A 282 9.52 -5.13 -0.06
C THR A 282 9.88 -6.54 -0.59
N PRO A 283 8.97 -7.52 -0.72
CA PRO A 283 9.18 -8.75 -1.50
C PRO A 283 9.56 -8.49 -2.95
N VAL A 284 8.92 -7.53 -3.61
CA VAL A 284 9.23 -7.17 -5.00
C VAL A 284 10.59 -6.47 -5.09
N GLU A 285 10.92 -5.57 -4.14
CA GLU A 285 12.25 -4.95 -4.05
C GLU A 285 13.35 -6.00 -3.88
N ALA A 286 13.13 -7.01 -3.04
CA ALA A 286 14.06 -8.13 -2.88
C ALA A 286 14.23 -8.92 -4.19
N GLN A 287 13.14 -9.26 -4.86
CA GLN A 287 13.17 -9.97 -6.14
C GLN A 287 13.83 -9.12 -7.24
N SER A 288 13.67 -7.80 -7.25
CA SER A 288 14.35 -6.92 -8.20
C SER A 288 15.88 -6.92 -8.02
N ALA A 289 16.36 -7.26 -6.82
CA ALA A 289 17.76 -7.50 -6.53
C ALA A 289 18.20 -8.95 -6.78
N GLY A 290 17.36 -9.79 -7.40
CA GLY A 290 17.61 -11.20 -7.61
C GLY A 290 17.68 -12.01 -6.32
N THR A 291 16.96 -11.58 -5.27
CA THR A 291 16.97 -12.24 -3.95
C THR A 291 15.66 -13.00 -3.75
N PRO A 292 15.73 -14.33 -3.51
CA PRO A 292 14.55 -15.15 -3.23
C PRO A 292 13.83 -14.70 -1.96
N VAL A 293 12.49 -14.86 -1.94
CA VAL A 293 11.63 -14.42 -0.84
C VAL A 293 11.01 -15.61 -0.12
N LEU A 294 11.12 -15.65 1.21
CA LEU A 294 10.43 -16.60 2.07
C LEU A 294 9.31 -15.85 2.78
N ALA A 295 8.08 -16.04 2.31
CA ALA A 295 6.92 -15.26 2.72
C ALA A 295 5.87 -16.11 3.44
N PHE A 296 5.09 -15.45 4.30
CA PHE A 296 3.87 -16.06 4.81
C PHE A 296 2.88 -16.27 3.67
N GLY A 297 2.32 -17.49 3.55
CA GLY A 297 1.46 -17.92 2.46
C GLY A 297 0.04 -17.33 2.50
N ARG A 298 -0.09 -16.05 2.88
CA ARG A 298 -1.32 -15.25 2.85
C ARG A 298 -1.06 -13.79 2.50
N GLY A 299 -2.10 -13.12 2.01
CA GLY A 299 -2.02 -11.72 1.61
C GLY A 299 -1.38 -11.55 0.23
N GLY A 300 -1.01 -10.32 -0.10
CA GLY A 300 -0.51 -9.96 -1.42
C GLY A 300 0.84 -10.55 -1.78
N ALA A 301 1.67 -10.99 -0.82
CA ALA A 301 2.92 -11.67 -1.11
C ALA A 301 2.71 -12.99 -1.91
N CYS A 302 1.54 -13.60 -1.81
CA CYS A 302 1.19 -14.78 -2.61
C CYS A 302 1.04 -14.47 -4.11
N GLU A 303 0.94 -13.20 -4.47
CA GLU A 303 0.78 -12.75 -5.85
C GLU A 303 2.12 -12.39 -6.51
N SER A 304 3.12 -12.03 -5.69
CA SER A 304 4.46 -11.65 -6.17
C SER A 304 5.51 -12.76 -6.00
N VAL A 305 5.32 -13.71 -5.08
CA VAL A 305 6.26 -14.80 -4.82
C VAL A 305 5.76 -16.10 -5.42
N LEU A 306 6.54 -16.69 -6.32
CA LEU A 306 6.25 -17.98 -6.98
C LEU A 306 6.96 -19.12 -6.22
N PRO A 307 6.21 -20.02 -5.53
CA PRO A 307 6.79 -21.09 -4.72
C PRO A 307 7.71 -22.01 -5.52
N GLY A 308 8.92 -22.27 -4.99
CA GLY A 308 9.92 -23.08 -5.64
C GLY A 308 10.65 -22.39 -6.80
N ARG A 309 10.18 -21.23 -7.26
CA ARG A 309 10.76 -20.47 -8.38
C ARG A 309 11.43 -19.18 -7.90
N THR A 310 10.69 -18.24 -7.33
CA THR A 310 11.26 -16.98 -6.84
C THR A 310 11.34 -16.92 -5.33
N GLY A 311 10.93 -17.99 -4.64
CA GLY A 311 10.96 -18.10 -3.19
C GLY A 311 10.11 -19.26 -2.69
N TYR A 312 9.69 -19.18 -1.43
CA TYR A 312 8.83 -20.18 -0.80
C TYR A 312 7.76 -19.52 0.06
N TRP A 313 6.65 -20.24 0.27
CA TRP A 313 5.64 -19.89 1.26
C TRP A 313 5.72 -20.83 2.45
N PHE A 314 5.61 -20.28 3.66
CA PHE A 314 5.33 -21.02 4.88
C PHE A 314 3.85 -20.85 5.27
N LYS A 315 3.25 -21.89 5.86
CA LYS A 315 1.79 -22.02 5.97
C LYS A 315 1.20 -21.38 7.23
N GLU A 316 1.94 -21.36 8.33
CA GLU A 316 1.48 -20.89 9.63
C GLU A 316 2.41 -19.80 10.16
N GLN A 317 1.85 -18.74 10.75
CA GLN A 317 2.65 -17.67 11.37
C GLN A 317 3.25 -18.15 12.70
N THR A 318 4.10 -19.17 12.64
CA THR A 318 4.84 -19.74 13.76
C THR A 318 6.34 -19.77 13.45
N VAL A 319 7.14 -19.84 14.50
CA VAL A 319 8.61 -19.93 14.39
C VAL A 319 9.01 -21.23 13.68
N GLU A 320 8.32 -22.32 13.99
CA GLU A 320 8.52 -23.65 13.43
C GLU A 320 8.30 -23.65 11.92
N SER A 321 7.17 -23.13 11.48
CA SER A 321 6.82 -23.10 10.05
C SER A 321 7.77 -22.26 9.21
N LEU A 322 8.26 -21.14 9.76
CA LEU A 322 9.28 -20.31 9.10
C LEU A 322 10.66 -21.00 9.13
N ALA A 323 11.02 -21.64 10.24
CA ALA A 323 12.29 -22.40 10.34
C ALA A 323 12.35 -23.52 9.31
N ASP A 324 11.30 -24.34 9.21
CA ASP A 324 11.17 -25.40 8.19
C ASP A 324 11.25 -24.84 6.75
N CYS A 325 10.69 -23.66 6.52
CA CYS A 325 10.78 -22.98 5.23
C CYS A 325 12.21 -22.54 4.90
N ILE A 326 12.94 -22.02 5.89
CA ILE A 326 14.37 -21.65 5.76
C ILE A 326 15.20 -22.90 5.45
N GLU A 327 15.04 -23.99 6.21
CA GLU A 327 15.76 -25.25 5.99
C GLU A 327 15.48 -25.86 4.63
N ARG A 328 14.20 -25.83 4.18
CA ARG A 328 13.83 -26.26 2.84
C ARG A 328 14.50 -25.42 1.76
N PHE A 329 14.50 -24.10 1.90
CA PHE A 329 15.18 -23.20 0.98
C PHE A 329 16.69 -23.47 0.91
N GLU A 330 17.34 -23.71 2.05
CA GLU A 330 18.78 -24.02 2.08
C GLU A 330 19.13 -25.37 1.45
N ARG A 331 18.25 -26.36 1.59
CA ARG A 331 18.44 -27.68 0.99
C ARG A 331 18.17 -27.70 -0.52
N ASP A 332 17.08 -27.07 -0.95
CA ASP A 332 16.52 -27.25 -2.29
C ASP A 332 16.84 -26.05 -3.23
N GLY A 333 17.22 -24.88 -2.68
CA GLY A 333 17.36 -23.65 -3.44
C GLY A 333 16.04 -23.16 -4.06
N VAL A 334 16.13 -22.40 -5.14
CA VAL A 334 15.01 -21.99 -6.01
C VAL A 334 15.34 -22.31 -7.46
N ALA A 335 14.34 -22.60 -8.29
CA ALA A 335 14.53 -22.98 -9.67
C ALA A 335 14.99 -21.82 -10.57
N CYS A 336 14.57 -20.59 -10.29
CA CYS A 336 14.95 -19.43 -11.06
C CYS A 336 16.33 -18.91 -10.70
N SER A 337 17.10 -18.48 -11.69
CA SER A 337 18.33 -17.71 -11.50
C SER A 337 18.02 -16.31 -10.94
N LYS A 338 19.04 -15.61 -10.45
CA LYS A 338 18.86 -14.23 -9.96
C LYS A 338 18.36 -13.28 -11.05
N GLU A 339 18.73 -13.52 -12.30
CA GLU A 339 18.27 -12.79 -13.49
C GLU A 339 16.77 -13.03 -13.74
N GLU A 340 16.32 -14.28 -13.67
CA GLU A 340 14.91 -14.65 -13.85
C GLU A 340 14.03 -14.13 -12.71
N ILE A 341 14.55 -14.11 -11.47
CA ILE A 341 13.85 -13.52 -10.32
C ILE A 341 13.67 -12.01 -10.53
N ARG A 342 14.71 -11.31 -10.97
CA ARG A 342 14.64 -9.89 -11.33
C ARG A 342 13.66 -9.64 -12.47
N GLU A 343 13.71 -10.44 -13.52
CA GLU A 343 12.80 -10.30 -14.66
C GLU A 343 11.34 -10.45 -14.22
N HIS A 344 11.05 -11.42 -13.33
CA HIS A 344 9.72 -11.57 -12.75
C HIS A 344 9.26 -10.30 -12.01
N SER A 345 10.16 -9.64 -11.27
CA SER A 345 9.81 -8.41 -10.52
C SER A 345 9.40 -7.24 -11.42
N ARG A 346 9.81 -7.21 -12.69
CA ARG A 346 9.42 -6.18 -13.68
C ARG A 346 7.93 -6.18 -13.98
N SER A 347 7.24 -7.31 -13.72
CA SER A 347 5.78 -7.37 -13.78
C SER A 347 5.09 -6.42 -12.76
N PHE A 348 5.85 -5.83 -11.84
CA PHE A 348 5.38 -4.90 -10.82
C PHE A 348 6.06 -3.53 -10.92
N SER A 349 6.74 -3.23 -12.05
CA SER A 349 7.54 -2.00 -12.22
C SER A 349 6.67 -0.73 -12.24
N GLU A 350 7.34 0.41 -12.05
CA GLU A 350 6.71 1.73 -12.09
C GLU A 350 6.13 2.03 -13.48
N GLU A 351 6.88 1.74 -14.55
CA GLU A 351 6.46 1.98 -15.93
C GLU A 351 5.21 1.15 -16.29
N ARG A 352 5.15 -0.10 -15.84
CA ARG A 352 3.97 -0.95 -16.03
C ARG A 352 2.76 -0.34 -15.31
N PHE A 353 2.92 0.07 -14.03
CA PHE A 353 1.86 0.69 -13.25
C PHE A 353 1.31 1.96 -13.92
N GLU A 354 2.21 2.86 -14.34
CA GLU A 354 1.83 4.13 -14.97
C GLU A 354 1.05 3.89 -16.28
N ARG A 355 1.50 2.96 -17.10
CA ARG A 355 0.82 2.59 -18.33
C ARG A 355 -0.58 2.03 -18.08
N GLU A 356 -0.69 1.02 -17.21
CA GLU A 356 -1.97 0.36 -16.89
C GLU A 356 -2.95 1.32 -16.24
N LEU A 357 -2.49 2.15 -15.31
CA LEU A 357 -3.33 3.16 -14.66
C LEU A 357 -3.87 4.18 -15.66
N LYS A 358 -3.01 4.69 -16.55
CA LYS A 358 -3.41 5.66 -17.59
C LYS A 358 -4.46 5.07 -18.52
N GLU A 359 -4.19 3.88 -19.05
CA GLU A 359 -5.09 3.16 -19.95
C GLU A 359 -6.44 2.89 -19.25
N TYR A 360 -6.41 2.46 -18.00
CA TYR A 360 -7.62 2.22 -17.22
C TYR A 360 -8.44 3.49 -17.03
N CYS A 361 -7.83 4.58 -16.58
CA CYS A 361 -8.53 5.84 -16.33
C CYS A 361 -9.18 6.38 -17.60
N LEU A 362 -8.44 6.40 -18.72
CA LEU A 362 -8.96 6.91 -19.99
C LEU A 362 -10.12 6.06 -20.53
N ARG A 363 -10.02 4.74 -20.40
CA ARG A 363 -11.10 3.82 -20.77
C ARG A 363 -12.36 4.07 -19.94
N ARG A 364 -12.25 4.12 -18.61
CA ARG A 364 -13.39 4.32 -17.71
C ARG A 364 -14.05 5.69 -17.90
N MET A 365 -13.26 6.71 -18.20
CA MET A 365 -13.83 8.02 -18.58
C MET A 365 -14.62 7.97 -19.90
N ALA A 366 -14.12 7.22 -20.88
CA ALA A 366 -14.84 7.05 -22.14
C ALA A 366 -16.14 6.26 -21.97
N ASP A 367 -16.10 5.17 -21.18
CA ASP A 367 -17.27 4.36 -20.83
C ASP A 367 -18.34 5.24 -20.17
N TRP A 368 -17.97 6.03 -19.16
CA TRP A 368 -18.86 6.94 -18.45
C TRP A 368 -19.47 8.02 -19.34
N GLN A 369 -18.65 8.63 -20.20
CA GLN A 369 -19.16 9.60 -21.17
C GLN A 369 -20.20 9.00 -22.13
N GLN A 370 -20.00 7.75 -22.54
CA GLN A 370 -20.96 7.06 -23.40
C GLN A 370 -22.27 6.77 -22.65
N GLU A 371 -22.20 6.32 -21.40
CA GLU A 371 -23.38 6.09 -20.56
C GLU A 371 -24.21 7.37 -20.37
N LEU A 372 -23.54 8.53 -20.15
CA LEU A 372 -24.22 9.82 -20.04
C LEU A 372 -24.90 10.24 -21.35
N LEU A 373 -24.26 9.97 -22.49
CA LEU A 373 -24.84 10.26 -23.80
C LEU A 373 -26.06 9.38 -24.09
N ASP A 374 -25.97 8.09 -23.76
CA ASP A 374 -27.07 7.14 -23.94
C ASP A 374 -28.28 7.55 -23.07
N CYS A 375 -28.06 7.94 -21.82
CA CYS A 375 -29.13 8.48 -20.95
C CYS A 375 -29.76 9.76 -21.52
N SER A 376 -29.00 10.63 -22.16
CA SER A 376 -29.53 11.90 -22.71
C SER A 376 -30.37 11.69 -23.98
N HIS A 377 -30.29 10.55 -24.65
CA HIS A 377 -31.12 10.22 -25.80
C HIS A 377 -32.54 9.79 -25.38
N TRP A 378 -32.72 9.20 -24.22
CA TRP A 378 -34.02 8.81 -23.68
C TRP A 378 -34.96 10.02 -23.45
N GLU A 379 -34.38 11.16 -23.01
CA GLU A 379 -35.15 12.38 -22.79
C GLU A 379 -35.70 13.03 -24.10
N LYS A 380 -35.16 12.65 -25.27
CA LYS A 380 -35.58 13.20 -26.57
C LYS A 380 -36.62 12.34 -27.27
N GLU A 381 -36.65 11.04 -27.01
CA GLU A 381 -37.64 10.14 -27.61
C GLU A 381 -38.99 10.11 -26.87
N GLU A 382 -39.06 10.57 -25.61
CA GLU A 382 -40.33 10.67 -24.87
C GLU A 382 -41.06 12.02 -25.04
N LEU A 383 -40.46 12.96 -25.78
CA LEU A 383 -41.02 14.32 -25.97
C LEU A 383 -41.51 14.57 -27.42
N ASP A 384 -41.40 13.61 -28.33
CA ASP A 384 -41.95 13.58 -29.67
C ASP A 384 -43.16 12.63 -29.76
#